data_d6438a891ec6fd575c4ebb33de3afbf6
#
_entry.id   d6438a891ec6fd575c4ebb33de3afbf6
#
_cell.length_a   1.000
_cell.length_b   1.000
_cell.length_c   1.000
_cell.angle_alpha   90.00
_cell.angle_beta   90.00
_cell.angle_gamma   90.00
#
_symmetry.space_group_name_H-M   'P 1'
#
loop_
_entity.id
_entity.type
_entity.pdbx_description
1 polymer ?
#
loop_
_entity_poly.entity_id
_entity_poly.type
_entity_poly.pdbx_seq_one_letter_code
_entity_poly.pdbx_strand_id
1 'polypeptide(L)'
;MHLSDLHGKYFGKDNERLYAAVAAAQPEYIFVTGDLVDRKTENPTIYAGEVGTALSAIAPTYYVTGNHEWGHGTAAVRALKSTLRESGVTVLSNEFVPLTRNGDTIVLAGIDDPNGYADQETPYELAQEIYAACGDPFWLLLAHRNDRFAREYSLLGADLTISGHGHGGIWRFPFTDGVFGTQRNLFPTHTAGFYSDNGASVFVSRGLGNSPKIVPRILNRPQVAVITLERG
;
A
#
# COMPACT_ATOMS: atom_id res chain seq x y z
N MET A 1 5.61 3.35 -8.96
CA MET A 1 4.32 4.07 -8.72
C MET A 1 3.66 3.49 -7.50
N HIS A 2 3.14 4.32 -6.60
CA HIS A 2 2.45 3.85 -5.40
C HIS A 2 1.02 4.39 -5.34
N LEU A 3 0.07 3.48 -5.13
CA LEU A 3 -1.35 3.72 -4.94
C LEU A 3 -1.79 3.10 -3.60
N SER A 4 -2.70 3.74 -2.88
CA SER A 4 -3.22 3.24 -1.61
C SER A 4 -4.59 3.81 -1.32
N ASP A 5 -5.36 3.12 -0.48
CA ASP A 5 -6.58 3.64 0.11
C ASP A 5 -7.60 4.15 -0.93
N LEU A 6 -7.91 3.34 -1.94
CA LEU A 6 -8.92 3.67 -2.96
C LEU A 6 -10.34 3.66 -2.37
N HIS A 7 -10.61 2.73 -1.44
CA HIS A 7 -11.92 2.57 -0.76
C HIS A 7 -13.10 2.44 -1.70
N GLY A 8 -12.94 1.73 -2.83
CA GLY A 8 -13.98 1.53 -3.82
C GLY A 8 -14.42 2.81 -4.55
N LYS A 9 -13.59 3.87 -4.49
CA LYS A 9 -13.89 5.15 -5.14
C LYS A 9 -13.52 5.10 -6.62
N TYR A 10 -14.39 5.66 -7.45
CA TYR A 10 -14.14 5.89 -8.87
C TYR A 10 -13.66 7.32 -9.13
N PHE A 11 -12.63 7.45 -9.96
CA PHE A 11 -12.06 8.71 -10.44
C PHE A 11 -12.39 8.92 -11.92
N GLY A 12 -13.52 9.54 -12.18
CA GLY A 12 -14.14 9.59 -13.51
C GLY A 12 -14.98 8.34 -13.78
N LYS A 13 -15.42 8.18 -15.02
CA LYS A 13 -16.16 6.96 -15.41
C LYS A 13 -15.15 5.80 -15.43
N ASP A 14 -15.50 4.69 -14.78
CA ASP A 14 -14.71 3.46 -14.74
C ASP A 14 -13.22 3.69 -14.37
N ASN A 15 -12.95 4.65 -13.50
CA ASN A 15 -11.59 5.07 -13.08
C ASN A 15 -10.69 5.64 -14.19
N GLU A 16 -11.22 6.07 -15.33
CA GLU A 16 -10.48 6.57 -16.49
C GLU A 16 -9.40 7.61 -16.12
N ARG A 17 -9.74 8.53 -15.18
CA ARG A 17 -8.81 9.60 -14.76
C ARG A 17 -7.64 9.05 -13.94
N LEU A 18 -7.89 8.03 -13.13
CA LEU A 18 -6.84 7.36 -12.36
C LEU A 18 -5.89 6.63 -13.30
N TYR A 19 -6.44 5.82 -14.20
CA TYR A 19 -5.62 5.02 -15.12
C TYR A 19 -4.82 5.89 -16.09
N ALA A 20 -5.42 6.99 -16.58
CA ALA A 20 -4.70 7.96 -17.40
C ALA A 20 -3.53 8.61 -16.65
N ALA A 21 -3.72 8.96 -15.36
CA ALA A 21 -2.64 9.52 -14.54
C ALA A 21 -1.52 8.50 -14.27
N VAL A 22 -1.88 7.24 -14.03
CA VAL A 22 -0.91 6.15 -13.84
C VAL A 22 -0.12 5.91 -15.14
N ALA A 23 -0.80 5.77 -16.27
CA ALA A 23 -0.16 5.51 -17.57
C ALA A 23 0.75 6.66 -18.02
N ALA A 24 0.32 7.92 -17.77
CA ALA A 24 1.12 9.11 -18.11
C ALA A 24 2.45 9.18 -17.36
N ALA A 25 2.54 8.58 -16.18
CA ALA A 25 3.78 8.52 -15.40
C ALA A 25 4.72 7.38 -15.83
N GLN A 26 4.30 6.51 -16.74
CA GLN A 26 5.09 5.39 -17.28
C GLN A 26 5.84 4.58 -16.19
N PRO A 27 5.13 4.04 -15.19
CA PRO A 27 5.77 3.33 -14.10
C PRO A 27 6.39 2.01 -14.58
N GLU A 28 7.52 1.65 -14.00
CA GLU A 28 8.11 0.30 -14.19
C GLU A 28 7.40 -0.75 -13.34
N TYR A 29 6.95 -0.33 -12.16
CA TYR A 29 6.18 -1.16 -11.22
C TYR A 29 5.07 -0.33 -10.58
N ILE A 30 3.96 -0.99 -10.26
CA ILE A 30 2.84 -0.41 -9.51
C ILE A 30 2.70 -1.16 -8.19
N PHE A 31 2.74 -0.43 -7.08
CA PHE A 31 2.53 -0.97 -5.75
C PHE A 31 1.20 -0.46 -5.19
N VAL A 32 0.35 -1.36 -4.76
CA VAL A 32 -0.96 -1.07 -4.16
C VAL A 32 -0.94 -1.56 -2.72
N THR A 33 -0.90 -0.63 -1.77
CA THR A 33 -0.74 -0.95 -0.35
C THR A 33 -2.07 -0.95 0.41
N GLY A 34 -3.04 -1.74 -0.06
CA GLY A 34 -4.27 -2.04 0.66
C GLY A 34 -5.34 -0.96 0.64
N ASP A 35 -6.43 -1.28 1.33
CA ASP A 35 -7.67 -0.51 1.37
C ASP A 35 -8.15 -0.14 -0.04
N LEU A 36 -8.04 -1.13 -0.96
CA LEU A 36 -8.56 -1.04 -2.32
C LEU A 36 -10.08 -0.89 -2.30
N VAL A 37 -10.73 -1.58 -1.38
CA VAL A 37 -12.16 -1.53 -1.13
C VAL A 37 -12.48 -0.98 0.26
N ASP A 38 -13.66 -0.38 0.45
CA ASP A 38 -14.17 0.00 1.77
C ASP A 38 -14.96 -1.18 2.36
N ARG A 39 -15.06 -1.27 3.68
CA ARG A 39 -15.87 -2.30 4.38
C ARG A 39 -17.32 -2.38 3.93
N LYS A 40 -17.83 -1.34 3.26
CA LYS A 40 -19.20 -1.23 2.74
C LYS A 40 -19.28 -1.34 1.22
N THR A 41 -18.20 -1.64 0.54
CA THR A 41 -18.22 -1.89 -0.90
C THR A 41 -19.09 -3.11 -1.17
N GLU A 42 -20.17 -2.93 -1.92
CA GLU A 42 -21.17 -4.00 -2.15
C GLU A 42 -20.60 -5.18 -2.93
N ASN A 43 -19.75 -4.92 -3.91
CA ASN A 43 -19.13 -5.94 -4.78
C ASN A 43 -17.60 -5.78 -4.77
N PRO A 44 -16.91 -6.12 -3.67
CA PRO A 44 -15.47 -5.87 -3.52
C PRO A 44 -14.62 -6.61 -4.56
N THR A 45 -14.99 -7.81 -4.96
CA THR A 45 -14.28 -8.59 -5.97
C THR A 45 -14.41 -8.00 -7.37
N ILE A 46 -15.60 -7.50 -7.74
CA ILE A 46 -15.80 -6.85 -9.04
C ILE A 46 -14.90 -5.62 -9.15
N TYR A 47 -14.96 -4.72 -8.17
CA TYR A 47 -14.11 -3.53 -8.15
C TYR A 47 -12.62 -3.88 -8.18
N ALA A 48 -12.20 -4.86 -7.39
CA ALA A 48 -10.81 -5.31 -7.35
C ALA A 48 -10.36 -5.89 -8.71
N GLY A 49 -11.21 -6.66 -9.37
CA GLY A 49 -10.93 -7.21 -10.72
C GLY A 49 -10.80 -6.13 -11.78
N GLU A 50 -11.71 -5.14 -11.78
CA GLU A 50 -11.63 -3.98 -12.70
C GLU A 50 -10.33 -3.20 -12.52
N VAL A 51 -9.99 -2.86 -11.27
CA VAL A 51 -8.76 -2.11 -10.97
C VAL A 51 -7.52 -2.95 -11.25
N GLY A 52 -7.52 -4.22 -10.86
CA GLY A 52 -6.41 -5.14 -11.08
C GLY A 52 -6.09 -5.29 -12.56
N THR A 53 -7.11 -5.56 -13.39
CA THR A 53 -6.96 -5.70 -14.85
C THR A 53 -6.41 -4.42 -15.49
N ALA A 54 -6.93 -3.25 -15.10
CA ALA A 54 -6.49 -2.00 -15.67
C ALA A 54 -5.05 -1.64 -15.28
N LEU A 55 -4.66 -1.86 -14.03
CA LEU A 55 -3.31 -1.54 -13.56
C LEU A 55 -2.28 -2.53 -14.12
N SER A 56 -2.57 -3.84 -14.14
CA SER A 56 -1.67 -4.86 -14.68
C SER A 56 -1.44 -4.72 -16.17
N ALA A 57 -2.39 -4.13 -16.90
CA ALA A 57 -2.21 -3.77 -18.32
C ALA A 57 -1.23 -2.58 -18.54
N ILE A 58 -0.98 -1.77 -17.50
CA ILE A 58 -0.04 -0.63 -17.57
C ILE A 58 1.38 -1.08 -17.21
N ALA A 59 1.54 -1.78 -16.07
CA ALA A 59 2.83 -2.27 -15.60
C ALA A 59 2.65 -3.43 -14.60
N PRO A 60 3.70 -4.24 -14.34
CA PRO A 60 3.68 -5.24 -13.27
C PRO A 60 3.19 -4.62 -11.96
N THR A 61 2.11 -5.19 -11.42
CA THR A 61 1.39 -4.65 -10.27
C THR A 61 1.48 -5.61 -9.08
N TYR A 62 1.83 -5.08 -7.92
CA TYR A 62 1.96 -5.81 -6.65
C TYR A 62 0.98 -5.24 -5.64
N TYR A 63 0.36 -6.13 -4.87
CA TYR A 63 -0.69 -5.78 -3.93
C TYR A 63 -0.47 -6.44 -2.58
N VAL A 64 -0.75 -5.69 -1.51
CA VAL A 64 -0.94 -6.21 -0.15
C VAL A 64 -2.29 -5.75 0.41
N THR A 65 -2.87 -6.49 1.34
CA THR A 65 -4.16 -6.12 1.95
C THR A 65 -4.04 -4.95 2.93
N GLY A 66 -5.11 -4.17 3.04
CA GLY A 66 -5.34 -3.23 4.14
C GLY A 66 -6.40 -3.74 5.11
N ASN A 67 -6.75 -2.93 6.09
CA ASN A 67 -7.67 -3.34 7.14
C ASN A 67 -9.16 -3.35 6.70
N HIS A 68 -9.50 -2.66 5.63
CA HIS A 68 -10.87 -2.64 5.12
C HIS A 68 -11.22 -3.91 4.36
N GLU A 69 -10.28 -4.54 3.66
CA GLU A 69 -10.50 -5.84 3.04
C GLU A 69 -10.92 -6.89 4.09
N TRP A 70 -10.22 -6.95 5.22
CA TRP A 70 -10.52 -7.91 6.29
C TRP A 70 -11.85 -7.63 6.99
N GLY A 71 -12.38 -6.41 6.85
CA GLY A 71 -13.72 -6.05 7.30
C GLY A 71 -14.86 -6.80 6.57
N HIS A 72 -14.60 -7.41 5.41
CA HIS A 72 -15.53 -8.27 4.68
C HIS A 72 -15.50 -9.74 5.12
N GLY A 73 -14.56 -10.10 6.00
CA GLY A 73 -14.33 -11.47 6.46
C GLY A 73 -13.39 -12.27 5.54
N THR A 74 -12.84 -13.34 6.10
CA THR A 74 -11.75 -14.13 5.50
C THR A 74 -12.10 -14.74 4.15
N ALA A 75 -13.34 -15.22 3.96
CA ALA A 75 -13.80 -15.80 2.69
C ALA A 75 -13.82 -14.74 1.57
N ALA A 76 -14.28 -13.53 1.87
CA ALA A 76 -14.31 -12.43 0.90
C ALA A 76 -12.90 -11.95 0.55
N VAL A 77 -11.99 -11.87 1.52
CA VAL A 77 -10.58 -11.53 1.27
C VAL A 77 -9.91 -12.58 0.39
N ARG A 78 -10.17 -13.85 0.63
CA ARG A 78 -9.65 -14.95 -0.20
C ARG A 78 -10.14 -14.83 -1.65
N ALA A 79 -11.42 -14.58 -1.85
CA ALA A 79 -12.01 -14.35 -3.17
C ALA A 79 -11.40 -13.10 -3.85
N LEU A 80 -11.24 -11.99 -3.11
CA LEU A 80 -10.63 -10.77 -3.62
C LEU A 80 -9.18 -11.00 -4.08
N LYS A 81 -8.37 -11.68 -3.28
CA LYS A 81 -7.00 -12.05 -3.65
C LYS A 81 -6.95 -12.95 -4.89
N SER A 82 -7.88 -13.93 -5.02
CA SER A 82 -8.00 -14.77 -6.22
C SER A 82 -8.29 -13.93 -7.45
N THR A 83 -9.30 -13.07 -7.37
CA THR A 83 -9.68 -12.16 -8.45
C THR A 83 -8.53 -11.25 -8.89
N LEU A 84 -7.77 -10.71 -7.94
CA LEU A 84 -6.59 -9.89 -8.26
C LEU A 84 -5.51 -10.70 -8.99
N ARG A 85 -5.22 -11.94 -8.55
CA ARG A 85 -4.27 -12.82 -9.24
C ARG A 85 -4.73 -13.16 -10.65
N GLU A 86 -6.01 -13.47 -10.83
CA GLU A 86 -6.63 -13.73 -12.14
C GLU A 86 -6.57 -12.50 -13.06
N SER A 87 -6.54 -11.29 -12.48
CA SER A 87 -6.38 -10.02 -13.20
C SER A 87 -4.92 -9.65 -13.51
N GLY A 88 -3.96 -10.55 -13.22
CA GLY A 88 -2.53 -10.34 -13.49
C GLY A 88 -1.77 -9.57 -12.39
N VAL A 89 -2.37 -9.36 -11.23
CA VAL A 89 -1.72 -8.72 -10.08
C VAL A 89 -0.99 -9.75 -9.23
N THR A 90 0.25 -9.49 -8.86
CA THR A 90 0.98 -10.28 -7.86
C THR A 90 0.51 -9.87 -6.46
N VAL A 91 -0.17 -10.78 -5.78
CA VAL A 91 -0.66 -10.57 -4.41
C VAL A 91 0.35 -11.15 -3.44
N LEU A 92 1.00 -10.31 -2.67
CA LEU A 92 1.97 -10.70 -1.63
C LEU A 92 1.23 -10.85 -0.30
N SER A 93 1.29 -12.05 0.26
CA SER A 93 0.60 -12.40 1.51
C SER A 93 1.62 -12.94 2.52
N ASN A 94 2.43 -12.04 3.07
CA ASN A 94 3.65 -12.35 3.83
C ASN A 94 4.63 -13.17 2.97
N GLU A 95 4.94 -12.63 1.81
CA GLU A 95 5.77 -13.24 0.78
C GLU A 95 6.75 -12.21 0.22
N PHE A 96 7.83 -12.66 -0.40
CA PHE A 96 8.75 -11.80 -1.12
C PHE A 96 9.09 -12.35 -2.51
N VAL A 97 9.46 -11.43 -3.40
CA VAL A 97 9.86 -11.74 -4.77
C VAL A 97 11.06 -10.89 -5.19
N PRO A 98 11.93 -11.39 -6.08
CA PRO A 98 12.98 -10.56 -6.66
C PRO A 98 12.38 -9.61 -7.70
N LEU A 99 12.87 -8.36 -7.72
CA LEU A 99 12.67 -7.41 -8.82
C LEU A 99 14.01 -7.21 -9.51
N THR A 100 14.10 -7.62 -10.77
CA THR A 100 15.35 -7.54 -11.55
C THR A 100 15.21 -6.53 -12.67
N ARG A 101 16.18 -5.61 -12.79
CA ARG A 101 16.29 -4.64 -13.84
C ARG A 101 17.74 -4.41 -14.24
N ASN A 102 18.05 -4.50 -15.53
CA ASN A 102 19.39 -4.23 -16.09
C ASN A 102 20.52 -5.01 -15.40
N GLY A 103 20.23 -6.20 -14.85
CA GLY A 103 21.17 -7.04 -14.12
C GLY A 103 21.27 -6.77 -12.60
N ASP A 104 20.67 -5.69 -12.11
CA ASP A 104 20.54 -5.44 -10.69
C ASP A 104 19.25 -6.10 -10.16
N THR A 105 19.31 -6.64 -8.94
CA THR A 105 18.16 -7.28 -8.29
C THR A 105 17.99 -6.69 -6.90
N ILE A 106 16.75 -6.33 -6.58
CA ILE A 106 16.31 -5.97 -5.22
C ILE A 106 15.20 -6.94 -4.79
N VAL A 107 14.93 -7.01 -3.50
CA VAL A 107 13.83 -7.82 -2.98
C VAL A 107 12.61 -6.92 -2.71
N LEU A 108 11.44 -7.36 -3.16
CA LEU A 108 10.15 -6.77 -2.80
C LEU A 108 9.42 -7.74 -1.88
N ALA A 109 9.20 -7.34 -0.64
CA ALA A 109 8.39 -8.06 0.33
C ALA A 109 7.03 -7.38 0.51
N GLY A 110 6.01 -8.15 0.82
CA GLY A 110 4.69 -7.63 1.12
C GLY A 110 4.03 -8.41 2.25
N ILE A 111 3.42 -7.69 3.18
CA ILE A 111 2.73 -8.27 4.33
C ILE A 111 1.25 -7.95 4.31
N ASP A 112 0.44 -8.90 4.73
CA ASP A 112 -0.99 -8.71 4.98
C ASP A 112 -1.23 -7.80 6.19
N ASP A 113 -2.39 -7.13 6.22
CA ASP A 113 -2.79 -6.34 7.39
C ASP A 113 -2.90 -7.24 8.64
N PRO A 114 -2.49 -6.75 9.82
CA PRO A 114 -2.58 -7.52 11.08
C PRO A 114 -3.99 -7.98 11.49
N ASN A 115 -5.05 -7.46 10.86
CA ASN A 115 -6.40 -7.99 11.01
C ASN A 115 -6.63 -9.30 10.23
N GLY A 116 -5.60 -9.83 9.59
CA GLY A 116 -5.61 -11.08 8.82
C GLY A 116 -5.79 -12.33 9.66
N TYR A 117 -5.29 -13.45 9.13
CA TYR A 117 -5.38 -14.73 9.83
C TYR A 117 -4.55 -14.69 11.12
N ALA A 118 -5.05 -15.35 12.17
CA ALA A 118 -4.36 -15.41 13.45
C ALA A 118 -3.02 -16.17 13.39
N ASP A 119 -2.88 -17.05 12.40
CA ASP A 119 -1.71 -17.89 12.12
C ASP A 119 -0.89 -17.39 10.92
N GLN A 120 -1.13 -16.16 10.46
CA GLN A 120 -0.29 -15.58 9.43
C GLN A 120 1.14 -15.35 9.95
N GLU A 121 2.09 -15.53 9.06
CA GLU A 121 3.48 -15.25 9.33
C GLU A 121 3.68 -13.80 9.78
N THR A 122 4.55 -13.60 10.76
CA THR A 122 4.85 -12.26 11.27
C THR A 122 5.82 -11.52 10.33
N PRO A 123 5.82 -10.17 10.33
CA PRO A 123 6.81 -9.41 9.57
C PRO A 123 8.26 -9.74 9.95
N TYR A 124 8.51 -10.15 11.18
CA TYR A 124 9.83 -10.54 11.65
C TYR A 124 10.27 -11.90 11.06
N GLU A 125 9.38 -12.89 11.02
CA GLU A 125 9.66 -14.19 10.41
C GLU A 125 9.96 -14.02 8.91
N LEU A 126 9.15 -13.25 8.19
CA LEU A 126 9.39 -12.92 6.78
C LEU A 126 10.76 -12.24 6.57
N ALA A 127 11.14 -11.29 7.43
CA ALA A 127 12.46 -10.66 7.36
C ALA A 127 13.59 -11.69 7.55
N GLN A 128 13.44 -12.64 8.48
CA GLN A 128 14.41 -13.73 8.69
C GLN A 128 14.53 -14.63 7.46
N GLU A 129 13.42 -14.94 6.79
CA GLU A 129 13.42 -15.73 5.55
C GLU A 129 14.14 -14.98 4.42
N ILE A 130 13.94 -13.67 4.28
CA ILE A 130 14.63 -12.84 3.30
C ILE A 130 16.14 -12.89 3.52
N TYR A 131 16.60 -12.68 4.76
CA TYR A 131 18.04 -12.76 5.07
C TYR A 131 18.61 -14.16 4.88
N ALA A 132 17.85 -15.19 5.23
CA ALA A 132 18.30 -16.59 5.04
C ALA A 132 18.41 -16.95 3.53
N ALA A 133 17.51 -16.46 2.70
CA ALA A 133 17.48 -16.77 1.27
C ALA A 133 18.41 -15.89 0.42
N CYS A 134 18.54 -14.60 0.77
CA CYS A 134 19.16 -13.58 -0.08
C CYS A 134 20.43 -12.95 0.55
N GLY A 135 20.78 -13.28 1.78
CA GLY A 135 21.88 -12.64 2.50
C GLY A 135 21.50 -11.27 3.02
N ASP A 136 22.20 -10.23 2.60
CA ASP A 136 21.94 -8.83 2.97
C ASP A 136 21.52 -8.03 1.71
N PRO A 137 20.27 -8.24 1.21
CA PRO A 137 19.81 -7.60 -0.01
C PRO A 137 19.33 -6.17 0.27
N PHE A 138 19.34 -5.30 -0.74
CA PHE A 138 18.50 -4.11 -0.73
C PHE A 138 17.04 -4.56 -0.89
N TRP A 139 16.15 -4.20 0.05
CA TRP A 139 14.78 -4.64 -0.02
C TRP A 139 13.72 -3.61 0.39
N LEU A 140 12.58 -3.72 -0.27
CA LEU A 140 11.41 -2.89 -0.05
C LEU A 140 10.34 -3.70 0.68
N LEU A 141 9.65 -3.05 1.62
CA LEU A 141 8.49 -3.61 2.32
C LEU A 141 7.22 -2.89 1.90
N LEU A 142 6.27 -3.61 1.33
CA LEU A 142 4.90 -3.14 1.19
C LEU A 142 4.10 -3.51 2.44
N ALA A 143 3.63 -2.50 3.16
CA ALA A 143 2.83 -2.68 4.36
C ALA A 143 1.77 -1.58 4.46
N HIS A 144 0.50 -1.97 4.64
CA HIS A 144 -0.58 -0.97 4.66
C HIS A 144 -0.43 0.03 5.80
N ARG A 145 -0.09 -0.44 7.01
CA ARG A 145 -0.15 0.33 8.26
C ARG A 145 1.07 1.20 8.53
N ASN A 146 0.98 2.51 8.24
CA ASN A 146 2.01 3.48 8.59
C ASN A 146 2.21 3.63 10.11
N ASP A 147 1.17 3.44 10.91
CA ASP A 147 1.20 3.59 12.37
C ASP A 147 2.00 2.49 13.10
N ARG A 148 2.41 1.44 12.38
CA ARG A 148 3.29 0.39 12.88
C ARG A 148 4.77 0.63 12.54
N PHE A 149 5.08 1.58 11.66
CA PHE A 149 6.44 1.75 11.17
C PHE A 149 7.46 1.93 12.29
N ALA A 150 7.31 2.95 13.12
CA ALA A 150 8.32 3.31 14.13
C ALA A 150 8.61 2.20 15.16
N ARG A 151 7.61 1.38 15.50
CA ARG A 151 7.71 0.36 16.55
C ARG A 151 7.89 -1.07 16.05
N GLU A 152 7.73 -1.30 14.75
CA GLU A 152 7.76 -2.66 14.18
C GLU A 152 8.56 -2.68 12.88
N TYR A 153 8.08 -2.03 11.80
CA TYR A 153 8.68 -2.19 10.48
C TYR A 153 10.07 -1.59 10.36
N SER A 154 10.36 -0.51 11.07
CA SER A 154 11.71 0.09 11.11
C SER A 154 12.77 -0.80 11.75
N LEU A 155 12.36 -1.88 12.42
CA LEU A 155 13.25 -2.83 13.08
C LEU A 155 13.54 -4.09 12.24
N LEU A 156 12.92 -4.21 11.07
CA LEU A 156 13.03 -5.40 10.21
C LEU A 156 14.27 -5.38 9.31
N GLY A 157 14.86 -4.19 9.10
CA GLY A 157 16.00 -3.99 8.21
C GLY A 157 15.64 -3.68 6.76
N ALA A 158 14.36 -3.42 6.43
CA ALA A 158 13.96 -2.94 5.11
C ALA A 158 14.57 -1.55 4.84
N ASP A 159 15.13 -1.34 3.64
CA ASP A 159 15.69 -0.04 3.23
C ASP A 159 14.59 1.01 3.06
N LEU A 160 13.42 0.59 2.54
CA LEU A 160 12.27 1.45 2.39
C LEU A 160 10.97 0.68 2.61
N THR A 161 10.18 1.13 3.57
CA THR A 161 8.78 0.72 3.72
C THR A 161 7.89 1.65 2.91
N ILE A 162 6.88 1.10 2.24
CA ILE A 162 5.89 1.85 1.45
C ILE A 162 4.51 1.58 2.06
N SER A 163 3.84 2.63 2.56
CA SER A 163 2.61 2.51 3.36
C SER A 163 1.52 3.49 2.95
N GLY A 164 0.28 3.13 3.31
CA GLY A 164 -0.91 3.97 3.24
C GLY A 164 -1.53 4.23 4.61
N HIS A 165 -2.84 3.92 4.75
CA HIS A 165 -3.63 3.90 5.99
C HIS A 165 -3.82 5.26 6.69
N GLY A 166 -2.82 6.12 6.71
CA GLY A 166 -2.85 7.39 7.44
C GLY A 166 -3.71 8.48 6.79
N HIS A 167 -4.14 8.28 5.54
CA HIS A 167 -4.93 9.24 4.75
C HIS A 167 -4.36 10.67 4.76
N GLY A 168 -3.04 10.82 4.91
CA GLY A 168 -2.40 12.12 5.03
C GLY A 168 -2.78 12.89 6.30
N GLY A 169 -3.32 12.22 7.31
CA GLY A 169 -3.89 12.86 8.49
C GLY A 169 -5.14 13.66 8.16
N ILE A 170 -6.03 13.13 7.33
CA ILE A 170 -7.35 13.59 6.87
C ILE A 170 -7.48 15.10 6.65
N TRP A 171 -7.19 15.94 7.66
CA TRP A 171 -7.17 17.40 7.59
C TRP A 171 -5.73 17.89 7.54
N ARG A 172 -5.41 18.68 6.52
CA ARG A 172 -4.09 19.30 6.35
C ARG A 172 -4.26 20.78 6.15
N PHE A 173 -3.58 21.59 6.95
CA PHE A 173 -3.56 23.03 6.78
C PHE A 173 -2.17 23.47 6.30
N PRO A 174 -2.04 24.64 5.67
CA PRO A 174 -0.73 25.19 5.30
C PRO A 174 0.22 25.20 6.50
N PHE A 175 1.46 24.77 6.25
CA PHE A 175 2.53 24.70 7.25
C PHE A 175 2.31 23.70 8.40
N THR A 176 1.33 22.81 8.30
CA THR A 176 1.12 21.70 9.24
C THR A 176 1.21 20.35 8.51
N ASP A 177 1.55 19.32 9.26
CA ASP A 177 1.28 17.94 8.87
C ASP A 177 -0.21 17.61 9.02
N GLY A 178 -0.58 16.32 8.99
CA GLY A 178 -1.95 15.92 9.24
C GLY A 178 -2.40 16.35 10.65
N VAL A 179 -3.61 16.87 10.74
CA VAL A 179 -4.16 17.40 12.01
C VAL A 179 -5.10 16.43 12.66
N PHE A 180 -5.83 15.62 11.87
CA PHE A 180 -6.80 14.68 12.39
C PHE A 180 -6.60 13.29 11.78
N GLY A 181 -6.14 12.34 12.59
CA GLY A 181 -5.81 10.98 12.16
C GLY A 181 -7.01 10.06 11.96
N THR A 182 -6.79 8.97 11.24
CA THR A 182 -7.78 7.90 11.00
C THR A 182 -8.24 7.24 12.31
N GLN A 183 -7.39 7.23 13.33
CA GLN A 183 -7.70 6.75 14.68
C GLN A 183 -8.42 7.79 15.56
N ARG A 184 -8.91 8.90 14.97
CA ARG A 184 -9.55 10.03 15.67
C ARG A 184 -8.65 10.74 16.68
N ASN A 185 -7.35 10.67 16.49
CA ASN A 185 -6.35 11.38 17.26
C ASN A 185 -5.98 12.71 16.58
N LEU A 186 -5.56 13.68 17.38
CA LEU A 186 -5.02 14.94 16.87
C LEU A 186 -3.51 14.79 16.65
N PHE A 187 -3.02 15.45 15.60
CA PHE A 187 -1.61 15.50 15.24
C PHE A 187 -0.96 14.11 15.13
N PRO A 188 -1.48 13.23 14.25
CA PRO A 188 -0.88 11.92 14.02
C PRO A 188 0.52 12.06 13.45
N THR A 189 1.38 11.09 13.74
CA THR A 189 2.74 11.00 13.18
C THR A 189 2.75 10.28 11.84
N HIS A 190 3.81 10.46 11.03
CA HIS A 190 4.03 9.77 9.75
C HIS A 190 2.82 9.86 8.82
N THR A 191 2.33 11.08 8.57
CA THR A 191 1.06 11.25 7.86
C THR A 191 1.16 11.19 6.35
N ALA A 192 2.21 11.76 5.76
CA ALA A 192 2.45 11.74 4.32
C ALA A 192 3.86 12.18 3.96
N GLY A 193 4.50 11.50 3.01
CA GLY A 193 5.87 11.77 2.59
C GLY A 193 6.87 10.81 3.21
N PHE A 194 8.14 11.20 3.22
CA PHE A 194 9.23 10.39 3.77
C PHE A 194 9.46 10.69 5.25
N TYR A 195 9.69 9.63 6.01
CA TYR A 195 10.10 9.68 7.41
C TYR A 195 11.19 8.63 7.64
N SER A 196 11.95 8.77 8.74
CA SER A 196 12.96 7.80 9.13
C SER A 196 12.90 7.57 10.63
N ASP A 197 12.95 6.30 11.04
CA ASP A 197 13.07 5.86 12.42
C ASP A 197 14.03 4.67 12.47
N ASN A 198 14.85 4.58 13.52
CA ASN A 198 15.79 3.49 13.74
C ASN A 198 16.75 3.22 12.54
N GLY A 199 17.02 4.22 11.71
CA GLY A 199 17.86 4.08 10.52
C GLY A 199 17.12 3.55 9.26
N ALA A 200 15.89 3.11 9.39
CA ALA A 200 15.02 2.71 8.27
C ALA A 200 14.19 3.88 7.74
N SER A 201 13.75 3.78 6.49
CA SER A 201 12.92 4.81 5.85
C SER A 201 11.51 4.31 5.56
N VAL A 202 10.53 5.21 5.61
CA VAL A 202 9.17 4.95 5.14
C VAL A 202 8.67 6.07 4.23
N PHE A 203 8.00 5.68 3.15
CA PHE A 203 7.14 6.58 2.38
C PHE A 203 5.69 6.30 2.72
N VAL A 204 4.96 7.32 3.15
CA VAL A 204 3.54 7.23 3.48
C VAL A 204 2.72 8.02 2.46
N SER A 205 1.75 7.34 1.82
CA SER A 205 0.82 7.96 0.88
C SER A 205 -0.31 8.68 1.62
N ARG A 206 -0.81 9.76 1.00
CA ARG A 206 -2.07 10.39 1.44
C ARG A 206 -3.30 9.58 1.04
N GLY A 207 -3.13 8.52 0.26
CA GLY A 207 -4.22 7.73 -0.27
C GLY A 207 -5.08 8.45 -1.30
N LEU A 208 -5.92 7.69 -1.99
CA LEU A 208 -6.76 8.15 -3.09
C LEU A 208 -8.21 8.40 -2.66
N GLY A 209 -8.80 7.44 -1.97
CA GLY A 209 -10.18 7.48 -1.52
C GLY A 209 -10.37 8.21 -0.20
N ASN A 210 -11.56 8.05 0.35
CA ASN A 210 -11.97 8.66 1.61
C ASN A 210 -12.58 7.59 2.52
N SER A 211 -12.02 7.43 3.68
CA SER A 211 -12.64 6.71 4.79
C SER A 211 -12.30 7.49 6.08
N PRO A 212 -13.22 7.67 6.98
CA PRO A 212 -14.64 7.32 6.96
C PRO A 212 -15.47 8.34 6.15
N LYS A 213 -16.61 7.90 5.62
CA LYS A 213 -17.55 8.77 4.88
C LYS A 213 -18.07 10.01 5.66
N ILE A 214 -17.80 10.04 6.97
CA ILE A 214 -18.31 11.06 7.89
C ILE A 214 -17.34 12.23 8.06
N VAL A 215 -16.05 12.01 7.81
CA VAL A 215 -15.01 13.05 7.98
C VAL A 215 -14.43 13.38 6.61
N PRO A 216 -14.82 14.52 6.00
CA PRO A 216 -14.29 14.90 4.69
C PRO A 216 -12.80 15.26 4.81
N ARG A 217 -12.03 15.02 3.76
CA ARG A 217 -10.67 15.55 3.63
C ARG A 217 -10.72 17.07 3.50
N ILE A 218 -9.91 17.76 4.28
CA ILE A 218 -9.75 19.22 4.19
C ILE A 218 -8.33 19.54 3.73
N LEU A 219 -8.20 20.26 2.63
CA LEU A 219 -6.93 20.65 1.98
C LEU A 219 -5.97 19.48 1.73
N ASN A 220 -6.50 18.29 1.68
CA ASN A 220 -5.78 17.02 1.55
C ASN A 220 -6.22 16.30 0.28
N ARG A 221 -5.59 16.61 -0.84
CA ARG A 221 -5.93 16.05 -2.16
C ARG A 221 -5.52 14.58 -2.25
N PRO A 222 -6.28 13.74 -3.00
CA PRO A 222 -5.84 12.39 -3.37
C PRO A 222 -4.44 12.42 -3.99
N GLN A 223 -3.67 11.37 -3.74
CA GLN A 223 -2.29 11.26 -4.20
C GLN A 223 -2.04 9.97 -4.97
N VAL A 224 -1.49 10.10 -6.16
CA VAL A 224 -0.73 9.08 -6.86
C VAL A 224 0.74 9.45 -6.66
N ALA A 225 1.55 8.56 -6.09
CA ALA A 225 2.94 8.88 -5.80
C ALA A 225 3.88 8.18 -6.80
N VAL A 226 4.88 8.91 -7.27
CA VAL A 226 6.01 8.36 -8.03
C VAL A 226 7.22 8.34 -7.11
N ILE A 227 7.82 7.18 -6.94
CA ILE A 227 9.04 6.96 -6.17
C ILE A 227 10.09 6.48 -7.15
N THR A 228 11.22 7.16 -7.22
CA THR A 228 12.37 6.75 -8.04
C THR A 228 13.43 6.15 -7.12
N LEU A 229 13.89 4.95 -7.47
CA LEU A 229 15.04 4.31 -6.84
C LEU A 229 16.23 4.50 -7.78
N GLU A 230 17.31 5.03 -7.26
CA GLU A 230 18.55 5.25 -8.00
C GLU A 230 19.67 4.50 -7.29
N ARG A 231 20.63 4.03 -8.11
CA ARG A 231 21.84 3.42 -7.57
C ARG A 231 22.71 4.56 -7.01
N GLY A 232 23.07 4.45 -5.74
CA GLY A 232 24.01 5.36 -5.07
C GLY A 232 25.46 5.11 -5.46
#